data_7180694b3eef9e0ba8d13ce7bd11bc29
#
_entry.id   7180694b3eef9e0ba8d13ce7bd11bc29
#
_cell.length_a   1.000
_cell.length_b   1.000
_cell.length_c   1.000
_cell.angle_alpha   90.00
_cell.angle_beta   90.00
_cell.angle_gamma   90.00
#
_symmetry.space_group_name_H-M   'P 1'
#
loop_
_entity.id
_entity.type
_entity.pdbx_description
1 polymer ?
#
loop_
_entity_poly.entity_id
_entity_poly.type
_entity_poly.pdbx_seq_one_letter_code
_entity_poly.pdbx_strand_id
1 'polypeptide(L)'
;MSLDKSYAGINSRKNEIMKNAMQIDYDQFEKEGIGFDYEGMMKKVGYSIEEMRKIQLEHGVGNTPIIELRNLTKLARKYAHKGKGARILVKDEAANASGSFKARRASIAVHHAKKLGYKGV
;
A
#
# COMPACT_ATOMS: atom_id res chain seq x y z
N MET A 1 -8.09 -35.26 8.64
CA MET A 1 -8.09 -34.79 7.24
C MET A 1 -6.89 -33.89 7.03
N SER A 2 -5.98 -34.21 6.10
CA SER A 2 -4.87 -33.29 5.79
C SER A 2 -5.44 -32.11 5.00
N LEU A 3 -5.04 -30.89 5.36
CA LEU A 3 -5.42 -29.68 4.64
C LEU A 3 -4.83 -29.72 3.22
N ASP A 4 -5.64 -29.40 2.20
CA ASP A 4 -5.16 -29.22 0.84
C ASP A 4 -4.14 -28.05 0.79
N LYS A 5 -2.90 -28.37 0.46
CA LYS A 5 -1.78 -27.45 0.35
C LYS A 5 -1.55 -26.95 -1.09
N SER A 6 -2.42 -27.35 -2.05
CA SER A 6 -2.36 -26.79 -3.41
C SER A 6 -2.67 -25.29 -3.41
N TYR A 7 -2.27 -24.60 -4.49
CA TYR A 7 -2.60 -23.18 -4.66
C TYR A 7 -4.12 -22.93 -4.56
N ALA A 8 -4.93 -23.77 -5.20
CA ALA A 8 -6.39 -23.67 -5.15
C ALA A 8 -6.93 -23.85 -3.73
N GLY A 9 -6.42 -24.84 -2.98
CA GLY A 9 -6.81 -25.10 -1.60
C GLY A 9 -6.37 -24.00 -0.63
N ILE A 10 -5.23 -23.37 -0.87
CA ILE A 10 -4.79 -22.20 -0.07
C ILE A 10 -5.63 -20.99 -0.42
N ASN A 11 -5.86 -20.72 -1.70
CA ASN A 11 -6.62 -19.55 -2.15
C ASN A 11 -8.08 -19.59 -1.69
N SER A 12 -8.71 -20.77 -1.67
CA SER A 12 -10.08 -20.92 -1.15
C SER A 12 -10.22 -20.58 0.34
N ARG A 13 -9.12 -20.61 1.08
CA ARG A 13 -9.06 -20.31 2.51
C ARG A 13 -8.27 -19.03 2.83
N LYS A 14 -8.02 -18.18 1.82
CA LYS A 14 -7.16 -16.97 1.99
C LYS A 14 -7.61 -16.10 3.15
N ASN A 15 -8.92 -15.86 3.26
CA ASN A 15 -9.47 -14.95 4.28
C ASN A 15 -9.43 -15.59 5.69
N GLU A 16 -9.65 -16.91 5.79
CA GLU A 16 -9.45 -17.65 7.05
C GLU A 16 -7.98 -17.57 7.51
N ILE A 17 -7.03 -17.78 6.59
CA ILE A 17 -5.60 -17.68 6.87
C ILE A 17 -5.24 -16.25 7.33
N MET A 18 -5.73 -15.23 6.64
CA MET A 18 -5.50 -13.84 7.00
C MET A 18 -6.12 -13.46 8.35
N LYS A 19 -7.33 -13.94 8.61
CA LYS A 19 -8.01 -13.73 9.90
C LYS A 19 -7.22 -14.34 11.05
N ASN A 20 -6.71 -15.56 10.88
CA ASN A 20 -5.91 -16.23 11.92
C ASN A 20 -4.54 -15.57 12.10
N ALA A 21 -3.86 -15.16 11.00
CA ALA A 21 -2.54 -14.57 11.05
C ALA A 21 -2.52 -13.11 11.50
N MET A 22 -3.44 -12.29 10.97
CA MET A 22 -3.43 -10.84 11.15
C MET A 22 -4.54 -10.32 12.06
N GLN A 23 -5.44 -11.21 12.51
CA GLN A 23 -6.63 -10.88 13.30
C GLN A 23 -7.56 -9.87 12.59
N ILE A 24 -7.53 -9.89 11.26
CA ILE A 24 -8.36 -9.05 10.39
C ILE A 24 -9.23 -9.95 9.53
N ASP A 25 -10.53 -9.78 9.63
CA ASP A 25 -11.51 -10.48 8.81
C ASP A 25 -11.69 -9.74 7.47
N TYR A 26 -11.00 -10.21 6.45
CA TYR A 26 -10.96 -9.56 5.14
C TYR A 26 -12.30 -9.63 4.38
N ASP A 27 -13.13 -10.64 4.65
CA ASP A 27 -14.45 -10.77 4.03
C ASP A 27 -15.33 -9.52 4.25
N GLN A 28 -15.17 -8.85 5.40
CA GLN A 28 -15.93 -7.64 5.73
C GLN A 28 -15.57 -6.43 4.87
N PHE A 29 -14.44 -6.47 4.15
CA PHE A 29 -13.90 -5.36 3.38
C PHE A 29 -13.81 -5.65 1.88
N GLU A 30 -14.11 -6.88 1.45
CA GLU A 30 -14.19 -7.21 0.04
C GLU A 30 -15.44 -6.57 -0.58
N LYS A 31 -15.28 -5.95 -1.75
CA LYS A 31 -16.34 -5.38 -2.58
C LYS A 31 -16.48 -6.18 -3.86
N GLU A 32 -17.57 -5.96 -4.59
CA GLU A 32 -17.77 -6.62 -5.88
C GLU A 32 -16.55 -6.47 -6.82
N GLY A 33 -16.26 -7.54 -7.54
CA GLY A 33 -15.12 -7.64 -8.45
C GLY A 33 -13.80 -7.76 -7.70
N ILE A 34 -12.86 -6.85 -7.97
CA ILE A 34 -11.54 -6.78 -7.34
C ILE A 34 -11.44 -5.67 -6.28
N GLY A 35 -12.58 -5.10 -5.91
CA GLY A 35 -12.64 -3.99 -4.96
C GLY A 35 -12.32 -4.43 -3.54
N PHE A 36 -11.65 -3.54 -2.78
CA PHE A 36 -11.35 -3.76 -1.37
C PHE A 36 -11.42 -2.45 -0.60
N ASP A 37 -12.14 -2.42 0.54
CA ASP A 37 -12.28 -1.24 1.38
C ASP A 37 -11.10 -1.09 2.34
N TYR A 38 -9.97 -0.63 1.83
CA TYR A 38 -8.78 -0.37 2.63
C TYR A 38 -9.01 0.67 3.73
N GLU A 39 -9.81 1.69 3.47
CA GLU A 39 -10.09 2.74 4.46
C GLU A 39 -10.90 2.19 5.63
N GLY A 40 -11.95 1.45 5.35
CA GLY A 40 -12.76 0.77 6.37
C GLY A 40 -11.93 -0.22 7.17
N MET A 41 -11.08 -1.01 6.50
CA MET A 41 -10.17 -1.94 7.16
C MET A 41 -9.21 -1.21 8.11
N MET A 42 -8.56 -0.14 7.66
CA MET A 42 -7.59 0.60 8.49
C MET A 42 -8.27 1.26 9.70
N LYS A 43 -9.47 1.80 9.52
CA LYS A 43 -10.30 2.31 10.65
C LYS A 43 -10.62 1.20 11.65
N LYS A 44 -10.99 0.00 11.17
CA LYS A 44 -11.31 -1.15 12.02
C LYS A 44 -10.10 -1.64 12.82
N VAL A 45 -8.93 -1.63 12.21
CA VAL A 45 -7.65 -2.01 12.86
C VAL A 45 -7.15 -0.92 13.81
N GLY A 46 -7.72 0.29 13.72
CA GLY A 46 -7.42 1.42 14.60
C GLY A 46 -6.20 2.24 14.19
N TYR A 47 -5.89 2.29 12.88
CA TYR A 47 -4.83 3.16 12.36
C TYR A 47 -5.42 4.39 11.65
N SER A 48 -5.17 5.57 12.18
CA SER A 48 -5.41 6.84 11.49
C SER A 48 -4.35 7.09 10.40
N ILE A 49 -4.62 8.05 9.50
CA ILE A 49 -3.65 8.47 8.48
C ILE A 49 -2.37 9.02 9.13
N GLU A 50 -2.53 9.76 10.22
CA GLU A 50 -1.42 10.34 10.98
C GLU A 50 -0.54 9.24 11.59
N GLU A 51 -1.15 8.24 12.21
CA GLU A 51 -0.43 7.09 12.77
C GLU A 51 0.28 6.29 11.70
N MET A 52 -0.38 6.03 10.56
CA MET A 52 0.27 5.36 9.42
C MET A 52 1.49 6.14 8.92
N ARG A 53 1.40 7.46 8.81
CA ARG A 53 2.53 8.32 8.43
C ARG A 53 3.66 8.24 9.45
N LYS A 54 3.34 8.28 10.74
CA LYS A 54 4.32 8.15 11.83
C LYS A 54 5.06 6.82 11.73
N ILE A 55 4.33 5.70 11.62
CA ILE A 55 4.90 4.36 11.46
C ILE A 55 5.81 4.31 10.23
N GLN A 56 5.38 4.85 9.10
CA GLN A 56 6.20 4.88 7.89
C GLN A 56 7.50 5.66 8.10
N LEU A 57 7.44 6.83 8.73
CA LEU A 57 8.61 7.66 9.01
C LEU A 57 9.60 6.98 9.97
N GLU A 58 9.11 6.27 10.99
CA GLU A 58 9.93 5.48 11.91
C GLU A 58 10.74 4.39 11.18
N HIS A 59 10.23 3.90 10.05
CA HIS A 59 10.90 2.92 9.18
C HIS A 59 11.66 3.56 8.00
N GLY A 60 11.85 4.89 8.00
CA GLY A 60 12.53 5.59 6.90
C GLY A 60 11.74 5.57 5.59
N VAL A 61 10.42 5.44 5.67
CA VAL A 61 9.51 5.36 4.52
C VAL A 61 8.71 6.65 4.39
N GLY A 62 8.59 7.16 3.19
CA GLY A 62 7.88 8.42 2.92
C GLY A 62 8.82 9.60 2.69
N ASN A 63 8.29 10.81 2.70
CA ASN A 63 9.01 12.05 2.36
C ASN A 63 9.78 11.98 1.03
N THR A 64 9.33 11.12 0.12
CA THR A 64 9.94 10.96 -1.19
C THR A 64 9.77 12.23 -2.02
N PRO A 65 10.78 12.64 -2.81
CA PRO A 65 10.75 13.90 -3.54
C PRO A 65 9.70 13.91 -4.64
N ILE A 66 9.22 15.11 -4.97
CA ILE A 66 8.41 15.38 -6.15
C ILE A 66 9.27 16.20 -7.11
N ILE A 67 9.50 15.67 -8.31
CA ILE A 67 10.38 16.24 -9.33
C ILE A 67 9.53 16.70 -10.51
N GLU A 68 9.70 17.95 -10.92
CA GLU A 68 9.05 18.44 -12.15
C GLU A 68 9.88 18.04 -13.38
N LEU A 69 9.25 17.32 -14.30
CA LEU A 69 9.83 16.97 -15.58
C LEU A 69 9.66 18.14 -16.57
N ARG A 70 10.52 19.14 -16.42
CA ARG A 70 10.41 20.44 -17.15
C ARG A 70 10.37 20.27 -18.66
N ASN A 71 11.21 19.39 -19.24
CA ASN A 71 11.27 19.18 -20.67
C ASN A 71 9.99 18.50 -21.20
N LEU A 72 9.48 17.49 -20.49
CA LEU A 72 8.20 16.84 -20.83
C LEU A 72 7.03 17.81 -20.65
N THR A 73 7.05 18.61 -19.62
CA THR A 73 6.05 19.69 -19.39
C THR A 73 6.03 20.68 -20.57
N LYS A 74 7.22 21.13 -21.03
CA LYS A 74 7.33 22.02 -22.20
C LYS A 74 6.80 21.34 -23.46
N LEU A 75 7.16 20.06 -23.67
CA LEU A 75 6.73 19.28 -24.83
C LEU A 75 5.20 19.10 -24.84
N ALA A 76 4.62 18.70 -23.71
CA ALA A 76 3.16 18.56 -23.56
C ALA A 76 2.43 19.86 -23.88
N ARG A 77 2.94 20.99 -23.41
CA ARG A 77 2.36 22.31 -23.67
C ARG A 77 2.52 22.76 -25.12
N LYS A 78 3.63 22.39 -25.77
CA LYS A 78 3.87 22.73 -27.20
C LYS A 78 2.83 22.10 -28.12
N TYR A 79 2.39 20.87 -27.84
CA TYR A 79 1.43 20.13 -28.67
C TYR A 79 -0.02 20.23 -28.18
N ALA A 80 -0.27 20.89 -27.07
CA ALA A 80 -1.61 21.13 -26.58
C ALA A 80 -2.25 22.36 -27.24
N HIS A 81 -3.57 22.42 -27.24
CA HIS A 81 -4.29 23.65 -27.65
C HIS A 81 -3.86 24.83 -26.75
N LYS A 82 -3.95 26.05 -27.31
CA LYS A 82 -3.61 27.30 -26.60
C LYS A 82 -4.27 27.35 -25.21
N GLY A 83 -3.49 27.60 -24.18
CA GLY A 83 -3.95 27.65 -22.78
C GLY A 83 -4.20 26.28 -22.13
N LYS A 84 -3.90 25.18 -22.86
CA LYS A 84 -3.97 23.80 -22.36
C LYS A 84 -2.56 23.21 -22.17
N GLY A 85 -2.50 21.99 -21.73
CA GLY A 85 -1.26 21.27 -21.49
C GLY A 85 -1.01 21.00 -20.01
N ALA A 86 -0.38 19.86 -19.74
CA ALA A 86 -0.13 19.38 -18.38
C ALA A 86 1.18 19.93 -17.80
N ARG A 87 1.23 20.09 -16.50
CA ARG A 87 2.46 20.10 -15.71
C ARG A 87 2.75 18.66 -15.31
N ILE A 88 3.92 18.13 -15.68
CA ILE A 88 4.26 16.73 -15.45
C ILE A 88 5.19 16.64 -14.24
N LEU A 89 4.74 15.89 -13.24
CA LEU A 89 5.47 15.67 -11.99
C LEU A 89 5.72 14.16 -11.82
N VAL A 90 6.87 13.82 -11.27
CA VAL A 90 7.20 12.47 -10.82
C VAL A 90 7.32 12.46 -9.32
N LYS A 91 6.61 11.55 -8.68
CA LYS A 91 6.81 11.18 -7.28
C LYS A 91 7.85 10.05 -7.24
N ASP A 92 9.06 10.36 -6.81
CA ASP A 92 10.16 9.39 -6.82
C ASP A 92 10.11 8.46 -5.61
N GLU A 93 9.40 7.35 -5.76
CA GLU A 93 9.28 6.34 -4.70
C GLU A 93 10.52 5.43 -4.57
N ALA A 94 11.48 5.51 -5.51
CA ALA A 94 12.77 4.84 -5.36
C ALA A 94 13.62 5.44 -4.23
N ALA A 95 13.30 6.67 -3.80
CA ALA A 95 13.94 7.32 -2.64
C ALA A 95 13.55 6.72 -1.27
N ASN A 96 12.58 5.78 -1.20
CA ASN A 96 12.36 5.02 0.02
C ASN A 96 13.55 4.12 0.34
N ALA A 97 13.78 3.80 1.62
CA ALA A 97 14.88 2.95 2.07
C ALA A 97 14.98 1.59 1.35
N SER A 98 13.84 1.02 0.91
CA SER A 98 13.79 -0.21 0.13
C SER A 98 13.93 -0.01 -1.38
N GLY A 99 14.10 1.21 -1.86
CA GLY A 99 14.10 1.54 -3.29
C GLY A 99 12.75 1.38 -3.97
N SER A 100 11.64 1.28 -3.25
CA SER A 100 10.33 0.97 -3.82
C SER A 100 9.17 1.56 -3.02
N PHE A 101 8.08 1.92 -3.71
CA PHE A 101 6.80 2.30 -3.07
C PHE A 101 6.18 1.19 -2.21
N LYS A 102 6.57 -0.07 -2.42
CA LYS A 102 6.08 -1.22 -1.64
C LYS A 102 6.44 -1.11 -0.15
N ALA A 103 7.49 -0.36 0.19
CA ALA A 103 7.85 -0.03 1.56
C ALA A 103 6.70 0.61 2.35
N ARG A 104 5.85 1.40 1.69
CA ARG A 104 4.71 2.06 2.34
C ARG A 104 3.72 1.07 2.95
N ARG A 105 3.45 -0.03 2.26
CA ARG A 105 2.59 -1.10 2.77
C ARG A 105 3.35 -2.00 3.75
N ALA A 106 4.57 -2.37 3.40
CA ALA A 106 5.38 -3.29 4.20
C ALA A 106 5.62 -2.75 5.61
N SER A 107 5.94 -1.47 5.78
CA SER A 107 6.15 -0.86 7.09
C SER A 107 4.94 -1.00 8.02
N ILE A 108 3.73 -0.79 7.50
CA ILE A 108 2.50 -0.95 8.29
C ILE A 108 2.25 -2.43 8.62
N ALA A 109 2.45 -3.34 7.66
CA ALA A 109 2.26 -4.77 7.88
C ALA A 109 3.24 -5.32 8.94
N VAL A 110 4.52 -4.95 8.87
CA VAL A 110 5.54 -5.33 9.84
C VAL A 110 5.23 -4.75 11.23
N HIS A 111 4.83 -3.49 11.29
CA HIS A 111 4.42 -2.86 12.55
C HIS A 111 3.24 -3.61 13.17
N HIS A 112 2.23 -3.94 12.39
CA HIS A 112 1.06 -4.68 12.87
C HIS A 112 1.43 -6.10 13.34
N ALA A 113 2.24 -6.83 12.57
CA ALA A 113 2.73 -8.15 12.95
C ALA A 113 3.50 -8.10 14.27
N LYS A 114 4.36 -7.11 14.46
CA LYS A 114 5.07 -6.88 15.73
C LYS A 114 4.10 -6.61 16.89
N LYS A 115 3.06 -5.81 16.67
CA LYS A 115 1.99 -5.55 17.66
C LYS A 115 1.26 -6.83 18.06
N LEU A 116 1.10 -7.79 17.14
CA LEU A 116 0.53 -9.10 17.41
C LEU A 116 1.50 -10.10 18.07
N GLY A 117 2.75 -9.71 18.31
CA GLY A 117 3.75 -10.54 18.99
C GLY A 117 4.58 -11.44 18.07
N TYR A 118 4.49 -11.28 16.75
CA TYR A 118 5.33 -12.02 15.82
C TYR A 118 6.80 -11.56 15.93
N LYS A 119 7.72 -12.52 15.95
CA LYS A 119 9.17 -12.28 16.04
C LYS A 119 9.84 -12.12 14.67
N GLY A 120 9.13 -12.41 13.60
CA GLY A 120 9.59 -12.30 12.22
C GLY A 120 8.41 -12.39 11.25
N VAL A 121 8.59 -11.87 10.06
CA VAL A 121 7.62 -11.87 8.93
C VAL A 121 8.39 -12.16 7.64
#